data_67e38fc5014e2224084fabdc81c864a4
#
_entry.id   67e38fc5014e2224084fabdc81c864a4
#
_cell.length_a   1.000
_cell.length_b   1.000
_cell.length_c   1.000
_cell.angle_alpha   90.00
_cell.angle_beta   90.00
_cell.angle_gamma   90.00
#
_symmetry.space_group_name_H-M   'P 1'
#
loop_
_entity.id
_entity.type
_entity.pdbx_description
1 polymer ?
#
loop_
_entity_poly.entity_id
_entity_poly.type
_entity_poly.pdbx_seq_one_letter_code
_entity_poly.pdbx_strand_id
1 'polypeptide(L)'
;APSLSAMSDVEQGMDAYQVRRGNPNLKSVTYFTNRFSVSYRNKWMNVDLSARYSYDDKPIMEETIFENGKFVRTYANQKGLHRLMCQTSIQVRPFKEYLSINMTPFFNRYISQGNAYLHTHSNWGFRGSIVGMYKHWVFMADMNTSYHDLEGETITKGESIHSIALGYNKGKWAVQMMVMNPFTDDYHQGRENVSKLAPNKQLAFSKDFTRMVMLNVSFNLSFGKQKQMA
;
A
#
# COMPACT_ATOMS: atom_id res chain seq x y z
N ALA A 1 16.54 -10.82 12.58
CA ALA A 1 17.87 -10.21 12.85
C ALA A 1 17.90 -8.78 12.32
N PRO A 2 18.65 -7.86 12.94
CA PRO A 2 18.85 -6.50 12.43
C PRO A 2 19.51 -6.51 11.03
N SER A 3 19.20 -5.49 10.21
CA SER A 3 19.90 -5.32 8.92
C SER A 3 21.28 -4.72 9.14
N LEU A 4 22.23 -5.01 8.25
CA LEU A 4 23.58 -4.44 8.30
C LEU A 4 23.57 -2.91 8.25
N SER A 5 22.67 -2.32 7.46
CA SER A 5 22.50 -0.88 7.36
C SER A 5 22.00 -0.23 8.66
N ALA A 6 21.14 -0.92 9.41
CA ALA A 6 20.67 -0.44 10.71
C ALA A 6 21.74 -0.56 11.81
N MET A 7 22.73 -1.45 11.64
CA MET A 7 23.82 -1.68 12.58
C MET A 7 25.08 -0.87 12.29
N SER A 8 25.21 -0.27 11.11
CA SER A 8 26.39 0.52 10.74
C SER A 8 26.47 1.81 11.56
N ASP A 9 27.54 2.00 12.32
CA ASP A 9 27.80 3.20 13.13
C ASP A 9 28.42 4.37 12.35
N VAL A 10 28.56 4.21 11.03
CA VAL A 10 29.08 5.26 10.15
C VAL A 10 28.08 6.40 10.06
N GLU A 11 28.51 7.61 10.41
CA GLU A 11 27.69 8.81 10.29
C GLU A 11 27.56 9.23 8.83
N GLN A 12 26.32 9.47 8.42
CA GLN A 12 25.98 10.04 7.12
C GLN A 12 25.35 11.42 7.34
N GLY A 13 25.96 12.46 6.83
CA GLY A 13 25.42 13.81 6.85
C GLY A 13 24.14 13.88 6.01
N MET A 14 23.06 14.39 6.58
CA MET A 14 21.82 14.69 5.87
C MET A 14 21.74 16.18 5.50
N ASP A 15 22.08 17.02 6.46
CA ASP A 15 22.24 18.48 6.30
C ASP A 15 23.21 19.04 7.36
N ALA A 16 23.28 20.36 7.51
CA ALA A 16 24.20 21.03 8.45
C ALA A 16 23.93 20.64 9.94
N TYR A 17 22.70 20.24 10.26
CA TYR A 17 22.25 20.00 11.62
C TYR A 17 21.78 18.55 11.86
N GLN A 18 21.66 17.75 10.81
CA GLN A 18 21.14 16.40 10.89
C GLN A 18 22.13 15.38 10.33
N VAL A 19 22.29 14.30 11.07
CA VAL A 19 23.07 13.12 10.66
C VAL A 19 22.25 11.85 10.84
N ARG A 20 22.57 10.83 10.06
CA ARG A 20 22.04 9.48 10.22
C ARG A 20 23.15 8.53 10.61
N ARG A 21 22.87 7.68 11.60
CA ARG A 21 23.81 6.69 12.10
C ARG A 21 23.03 5.43 12.50
N GLY A 22 23.54 4.24 12.21
CA GLY A 22 22.98 3.00 12.73
C GLY A 22 23.40 2.75 14.17
N ASN A 23 23.00 1.59 14.71
CA ASN A 23 23.30 1.18 16.07
C ASN A 23 23.77 -0.28 16.07
N PRO A 24 25.06 -0.55 16.38
CA PRO A 24 25.60 -1.92 16.38
C PRO A 24 25.05 -2.81 17.51
N ASN A 25 24.40 -2.21 18.53
CA ASN A 25 23.89 -2.93 19.71
C ASN A 25 22.46 -3.43 19.55
N LEU A 26 21.90 -3.42 18.31
CA LEU A 26 20.54 -3.87 18.06
C LEU A 26 20.38 -5.38 18.31
N LYS A 27 19.27 -5.73 18.95
CA LYS A 27 18.88 -7.12 19.23
C LYS A 27 17.76 -7.56 18.29
N SER A 28 17.63 -8.88 18.13
CA SER A 28 16.54 -9.48 17.37
C SER A 28 15.17 -9.16 17.96
N VAL A 29 14.18 -9.05 17.09
CA VAL A 29 12.79 -8.72 17.43
C VAL A 29 11.99 -10.01 17.51
N THR A 30 11.10 -10.10 18.49
CA THR A 30 10.07 -11.14 18.59
C THR A 30 8.74 -10.54 18.14
N TYR A 31 7.99 -11.26 17.31
CA TYR A 31 6.69 -10.80 16.84
C TYR A 31 5.61 -11.85 17.12
N PHE A 32 4.41 -11.35 17.35
CA PHE A 32 3.21 -12.13 17.55
C PHE A 32 2.13 -11.66 16.56
N THR A 33 1.45 -12.59 15.92
CA THR A 33 0.39 -12.26 14.95
C THR A 33 -0.80 -13.17 15.13
N ASN A 34 -1.98 -12.55 15.29
CA ASN A 34 -3.27 -13.21 15.23
C ASN A 34 -4.01 -12.80 13.98
N ARG A 35 -4.70 -13.74 13.37
CA ARG A 35 -5.60 -13.51 12.24
C ARG A 35 -6.94 -14.15 12.50
N PHE A 36 -7.99 -13.39 12.27
CA PHE A 36 -9.37 -13.83 12.26
C PHE A 36 -9.95 -13.62 10.86
N SER A 37 -10.71 -14.59 10.35
CA SER A 37 -11.40 -14.44 9.08
C SER A 37 -12.72 -15.20 9.09
N VAL A 38 -13.75 -14.58 8.47
CA VAL A 38 -15.07 -15.16 8.26
C VAL A 38 -15.46 -14.91 6.82
N SER A 39 -15.96 -15.95 6.15
CA SER A 39 -16.39 -15.89 4.76
C SER A 39 -17.85 -16.29 4.64
N TYR A 40 -18.60 -15.54 3.83
CA TYR A 40 -19.96 -15.87 3.41
C TYR A 40 -20.03 -15.90 1.89
N ARG A 41 -20.64 -16.94 1.33
CA ARG A 41 -20.77 -17.13 -0.12
C ARG A 41 -22.18 -17.56 -0.51
N ASN A 42 -22.68 -16.93 -1.56
CA ASN A 42 -23.90 -17.39 -2.22
C ASN A 42 -23.74 -17.28 -3.76
N LYS A 43 -24.82 -17.49 -4.51
CA LYS A 43 -24.80 -17.55 -6.00
C LYS A 43 -24.29 -16.27 -6.67
N TRP A 44 -24.43 -15.11 -6.04
CA TRP A 44 -24.16 -13.82 -6.66
C TRP A 44 -23.31 -12.87 -5.77
N MET A 45 -22.99 -13.29 -4.54
CA MET A 45 -22.22 -12.47 -3.60
C MET A 45 -21.26 -13.33 -2.79
N ASN A 46 -20.01 -12.83 -2.65
CA ASN A 46 -19.02 -13.33 -1.70
C ASN A 46 -18.63 -12.19 -0.77
N VAL A 47 -18.58 -12.47 0.52
CA VAL A 47 -18.11 -11.50 1.54
C VAL A 47 -17.07 -12.19 2.41
N ASP A 48 -15.87 -11.62 2.48
CA ASP A 48 -14.78 -12.10 3.32
C ASP A 48 -14.36 -10.99 4.29
N LEU A 49 -14.68 -11.16 5.57
CA LEU A 49 -14.22 -10.29 6.65
C LEU A 49 -12.90 -10.83 7.19
N SER A 50 -11.89 -10.01 7.32
CA SER A 50 -10.62 -10.36 7.96
C SER A 50 -10.13 -9.27 8.90
N ALA A 51 -9.63 -9.70 10.05
CA ALA A 51 -8.94 -8.86 11.02
C ALA A 51 -7.58 -9.49 11.35
N ARG A 52 -6.55 -8.67 11.37
CA ARG A 52 -5.19 -9.07 11.73
C ARG A 52 -4.66 -8.12 12.80
N TYR A 53 -4.25 -8.68 13.91
CA TYR A 53 -3.52 -7.99 14.94
C TYR A 53 -2.10 -8.51 15.00
N SER A 54 -1.12 -7.60 14.94
CA SER A 54 0.31 -7.92 15.09
C SER A 54 0.91 -7.07 16.20
N TYR A 55 1.74 -7.70 17.00
CA TYR A 55 2.55 -7.06 18.04
C TYR A 55 4.01 -7.45 17.87
N ASP A 56 4.87 -6.46 17.75
CA ASP A 56 6.32 -6.64 17.74
C ASP A 56 6.86 -6.23 19.13
N ASP A 57 7.50 -7.16 19.82
CA ASP A 57 8.20 -6.90 21.09
C ASP A 57 9.62 -6.43 20.79
N LYS A 58 9.98 -5.30 21.36
CA LYS A 58 11.29 -4.65 21.16
C LYS A 58 11.62 -4.44 19.68
N PRO A 59 10.71 -3.87 18.87
CA PRO A 59 10.96 -3.64 17.46
C PRO A 59 12.15 -2.71 17.27
N ILE A 60 12.88 -2.92 16.17
CA ILE A 60 13.94 -2.02 15.74
C ILE A 60 13.26 -0.89 14.97
N MET A 61 13.17 0.29 15.56
CA MET A 61 12.53 1.44 14.92
C MET A 61 13.46 2.65 14.95
N GLU A 62 13.27 3.53 13.96
CA GLU A 62 13.99 4.80 13.86
C GLU A 62 13.54 5.74 14.98
N GLU A 63 14.49 6.42 15.60
CA GLU A 63 14.26 7.50 16.55
C GLU A 63 15.19 8.66 16.28
N THR A 64 14.76 9.86 16.67
CA THR A 64 15.58 11.08 16.58
C THR A 64 16.04 11.46 17.97
N ILE A 65 17.36 11.56 18.17
CA ILE A 65 18.00 12.04 19.41
C ILE A 65 18.78 13.33 19.12
N PHE A 66 19.06 14.09 20.17
CA PHE A 66 19.94 15.27 20.08
C PHE A 66 21.25 14.97 20.80
N GLU A 67 22.36 14.99 20.05
CA GLU A 67 23.69 14.64 20.53
C GLU A 67 24.73 15.53 19.87
N ASN A 68 25.68 16.06 20.65
CA ASN A 68 26.79 16.90 20.18
C ASN A 68 26.37 18.10 19.30
N GLY A 69 25.22 18.72 19.62
CA GLY A 69 24.71 19.87 18.87
C GLY A 69 24.02 19.51 17.54
N LYS A 70 23.80 18.23 17.27
CA LYS A 70 23.13 17.74 16.04
C LYS A 70 21.93 16.84 16.38
N PHE A 71 20.95 16.83 15.47
CA PHE A 71 19.88 15.84 15.47
C PHE A 71 20.39 14.57 14.79
N VAL A 72 20.40 13.47 15.53
CA VAL A 72 20.86 12.17 15.04
C VAL A 72 19.68 11.26 14.84
N ARG A 73 19.43 10.84 13.59
CA ARG A 73 18.52 9.76 13.29
C ARG A 73 19.24 8.44 13.46
N THR A 74 18.74 7.62 14.35
CA THR A 74 19.33 6.30 14.66
C THR A 74 18.25 5.23 14.81
N TYR A 75 18.68 4.01 15.04
CA TYR A 75 17.79 2.88 15.31
C TYR A 75 18.00 2.39 16.75
N ALA A 76 16.88 2.03 17.39
CA ALA A 76 16.92 1.39 18.71
C ALA A 76 15.89 0.27 18.80
N ASN A 77 16.10 -0.66 19.71
CA ASN A 77 15.04 -1.56 20.14
C ASN A 77 14.08 -0.77 21.03
N GLN A 78 12.92 -0.49 20.50
CA GLN A 78 11.86 0.31 21.12
C GLN A 78 10.95 -0.57 22.01
N LYS A 79 9.95 0.00 22.67
CA LYS A 79 9.08 -0.77 23.59
C LYS A 79 8.13 -1.72 22.88
N GLY A 80 7.49 -1.28 21.80
CA GLY A 80 6.53 -2.10 21.09
C GLY A 80 5.92 -1.43 19.87
N LEU A 81 5.41 -2.25 18.95
CA LEU A 81 4.66 -1.79 17.80
C LEU A 81 3.42 -2.67 17.62
N HIS A 82 2.25 -2.04 17.76
CA HIS A 82 0.96 -2.70 17.55
C HIS A 82 0.38 -2.27 16.21
N ARG A 83 -0.12 -3.25 15.46
CA ARG A 83 -0.80 -3.03 14.18
C ARG A 83 -2.12 -3.79 14.19
N LEU A 84 -3.23 -3.09 14.04
CA LEU A 84 -4.54 -3.66 13.80
C LEU A 84 -4.95 -3.34 12.36
N MET A 85 -5.23 -4.35 11.58
CA MET A 85 -5.69 -4.25 10.19
C MET A 85 -7.01 -4.99 10.05
N CYS A 86 -8.05 -4.28 9.64
CA CYS A 86 -9.37 -4.85 9.36
C CYS A 86 -9.73 -4.55 7.91
N GLN A 87 -10.25 -5.55 7.21
CA GLN A 87 -10.76 -5.35 5.85
C GLN A 87 -11.95 -6.27 5.59
N THR A 88 -12.86 -5.81 4.74
CA THR A 88 -13.97 -6.60 4.25
C THR A 88 -13.91 -6.65 2.74
N SER A 89 -13.68 -7.81 2.15
CA SER A 89 -13.75 -8.01 0.71
C SER A 89 -15.17 -8.42 0.32
N ILE A 90 -15.80 -7.64 -0.53
CA ILE A 90 -17.17 -7.87 -1.02
C ILE A 90 -17.09 -8.00 -2.54
N GLN A 91 -17.50 -9.15 -3.05
CA GLN A 91 -17.67 -9.37 -4.48
C GLN A 91 -19.13 -9.61 -4.79
N VAL A 92 -19.69 -8.84 -5.72
CA VAL A 92 -21.08 -8.98 -6.16
C VAL A 92 -21.10 -9.21 -7.67
N ARG A 93 -21.88 -10.21 -8.10
CA ARG A 93 -22.10 -10.57 -9.51
C ARG A 93 -23.59 -10.59 -9.83
N PRO A 94 -24.23 -9.41 -9.91
CA PRO A 94 -25.70 -9.33 -10.04
C PRO A 94 -26.21 -9.90 -11.37
N PHE A 95 -25.40 -9.85 -12.42
CA PHE A 95 -25.72 -10.35 -13.77
C PHE A 95 -24.73 -11.43 -14.22
N LYS A 96 -24.37 -12.36 -13.31
CA LYS A 96 -23.43 -13.46 -13.57
C LYS A 96 -22.07 -12.93 -14.10
N GLU A 97 -21.71 -13.35 -15.33
CA GLU A 97 -20.46 -12.95 -15.98
C GLU A 97 -20.46 -11.52 -16.57
N TYR A 98 -21.66 -10.90 -16.74
CA TYR A 98 -21.74 -9.59 -17.40
C TYR A 98 -21.33 -8.43 -16.51
N LEU A 99 -21.44 -8.58 -15.18
CA LEU A 99 -21.06 -7.52 -14.25
C LEU A 99 -20.46 -8.12 -12.98
N SER A 100 -19.24 -7.71 -12.68
CA SER A 100 -18.56 -8.01 -11.41
C SER A 100 -18.17 -6.72 -10.71
N ILE A 101 -18.55 -6.59 -9.46
CA ILE A 101 -18.21 -5.46 -8.60
C ILE A 101 -17.46 -6.01 -7.41
N ASN A 102 -16.24 -5.53 -7.19
CA ASN A 102 -15.41 -5.86 -6.02
C ASN A 102 -15.19 -4.61 -5.20
N MET A 103 -15.36 -4.72 -3.89
CA MET A 103 -15.17 -3.63 -2.94
C MET A 103 -14.41 -4.16 -1.74
N THR A 104 -13.38 -3.44 -1.32
CA THR A 104 -12.57 -3.81 -0.15
C THR A 104 -12.30 -2.57 0.70
N PRO A 105 -13.28 -2.12 1.51
CA PRO A 105 -12.99 -1.15 2.56
C PRO A 105 -12.00 -1.75 3.55
N PHE A 106 -11.11 -0.92 4.07
CA PHE A 106 -10.14 -1.30 5.09
C PHE A 106 -9.98 -0.22 6.16
N PHE A 107 -9.57 -0.67 7.33
CA PHE A 107 -9.18 0.17 8.45
C PHE A 107 -7.87 -0.35 9.04
N ASN A 108 -6.90 0.54 9.21
CA ASN A 108 -5.64 0.24 9.85
C ASN A 108 -5.43 1.16 11.05
N ARG A 109 -4.96 0.61 12.15
CA ARG A 109 -4.54 1.36 13.33
C ARG A 109 -3.17 0.89 13.78
N TYR A 110 -2.31 1.85 14.01
CA TYR A 110 -0.94 1.67 14.45
C TYR A 110 -0.71 2.36 15.78
N ILE A 111 0.02 1.72 16.68
CA ILE A 111 0.50 2.31 17.92
C ILE A 111 1.99 2.00 17.98
N SER A 112 2.82 3.03 17.77
CA SER A 112 4.27 2.96 17.82
C SER A 112 4.74 3.49 19.17
N GLN A 113 5.20 2.57 20.02
CA GLN A 113 5.65 2.86 21.37
C GLN A 113 7.17 2.80 21.43
N GLY A 114 7.77 3.96 21.42
CA GLY A 114 9.21 4.13 21.60
C GLY A 114 9.63 4.23 23.06
N ASN A 115 10.93 4.33 23.30
CA ASN A 115 11.49 4.57 24.63
C ASN A 115 11.12 5.96 25.15
N ALA A 116 11.09 6.97 24.26
CA ALA A 116 10.84 8.37 24.57
C ALA A 116 9.58 8.95 23.90
N TYR A 117 8.83 8.14 23.12
CA TYR A 117 7.66 8.62 22.37
C TYR A 117 6.51 7.60 22.37
N LEU A 118 5.31 8.10 22.05
CA LEU A 118 4.14 7.30 21.76
C LEU A 118 3.40 7.97 20.60
N HIS A 119 3.36 7.30 19.45
CA HIS A 119 2.62 7.77 18.29
C HIS A 119 1.50 6.80 17.95
N THR A 120 0.36 7.37 17.56
CA THR A 120 -0.78 6.59 17.07
C THR A 120 -1.22 7.14 15.72
N HIS A 121 -1.51 6.24 14.79
CA HIS A 121 -2.05 6.61 13.49
C HIS A 121 -3.18 5.69 13.09
N SER A 122 -4.22 6.23 12.48
CA SER A 122 -5.31 5.45 11.91
C SER A 122 -5.56 5.89 10.47
N ASN A 123 -5.83 4.92 9.63
CA ASN A 123 -6.10 5.12 8.22
C ASN A 123 -7.30 4.29 7.79
N TRP A 124 -8.27 4.95 7.18
CA TRP A 124 -9.36 4.33 6.45
C TRP A 124 -9.08 4.39 4.97
N GLY A 125 -9.44 3.37 4.27
CA GLY A 125 -9.28 3.34 2.83
C GLY A 125 -10.25 2.38 2.17
N PHE A 126 -10.23 2.44 0.85
CA PHE A 126 -11.11 1.66 0.00
C PHE A 126 -10.33 1.23 -1.25
N ARG A 127 -10.51 -0.03 -1.63
CA ARG A 127 -10.12 -0.56 -2.93
C ARG A 127 -11.36 -1.09 -3.61
N GLY A 128 -11.55 -0.76 -4.87
CA GLY A 128 -12.71 -1.20 -5.60
C GLY A 128 -12.42 -1.41 -7.07
N SER A 129 -13.13 -2.34 -7.68
CA SER A 129 -13.12 -2.54 -9.13
C SER A 129 -14.50 -2.90 -9.63
N ILE A 130 -14.81 -2.42 -10.84
CA ILE A 130 -16.01 -2.76 -11.58
C ILE A 130 -15.56 -3.29 -12.94
N VAL A 131 -16.04 -4.47 -13.31
CA VAL A 131 -15.82 -5.05 -14.63
C VAL A 131 -17.19 -5.37 -15.22
N GLY A 132 -17.51 -4.70 -16.34
CA GLY A 132 -18.73 -4.93 -17.10
C GLY A 132 -18.39 -5.48 -18.48
N MET A 133 -19.14 -6.49 -18.94
CA MET A 133 -18.98 -7.10 -20.26
C MET A 133 -20.33 -7.11 -21.00
N TYR A 134 -20.32 -6.61 -22.22
CA TYR A 134 -21.49 -6.66 -23.09
C TYR A 134 -21.07 -6.93 -24.54
N LYS A 135 -21.43 -8.09 -25.06
CA LYS A 135 -21.03 -8.57 -26.40
C LYS A 135 -19.48 -8.55 -26.54
N HIS A 136 -18.97 -7.60 -27.30
CA HIS A 136 -17.53 -7.43 -27.56
C HIS A 136 -16.89 -6.35 -26.69
N TRP A 137 -17.70 -5.62 -25.92
CA TRP A 137 -17.24 -4.52 -25.10
C TRP A 137 -16.89 -4.96 -23.68
N VAL A 138 -15.81 -4.44 -23.15
CA VAL A 138 -15.40 -4.63 -21.76
C VAL A 138 -15.17 -3.24 -21.16
N PHE A 139 -15.89 -2.94 -20.10
CA PHE A 139 -15.70 -1.76 -19.28
C PHE A 139 -14.98 -2.16 -17.99
N MET A 140 -13.97 -1.39 -17.60
CA MET A 140 -13.28 -1.57 -16.33
C MET A 140 -13.11 -0.23 -15.63
N ALA A 141 -13.31 -0.21 -14.33
CA ALA A 141 -12.99 0.92 -13.47
C ALA A 141 -12.36 0.40 -12.18
N ASP A 142 -11.24 0.98 -11.79
CA ASP A 142 -10.51 0.61 -10.59
C ASP A 142 -10.25 1.86 -9.74
N MET A 143 -10.34 1.68 -8.42
CA MET A 143 -10.05 2.72 -7.45
C MET A 143 -9.28 2.14 -6.28
N ASN A 144 -8.21 2.80 -5.89
CA ASN A 144 -7.42 2.48 -4.71
C ASN A 144 -7.09 3.78 -3.97
N THR A 145 -7.56 3.90 -2.73
CA THR A 145 -7.23 5.04 -1.88
C THR A 145 -5.87 4.85 -1.22
N SER A 146 -5.27 5.95 -0.77
CA SER A 146 -3.98 5.96 -0.09
C SER A 146 -3.97 5.01 1.12
N TYR A 147 -2.93 4.22 1.19
CA TYR A 147 -2.59 3.38 2.33
C TYR A 147 -1.53 4.09 3.18
N HIS A 148 -1.74 4.13 4.49
CA HIS A 148 -0.76 4.71 5.42
C HIS A 148 -0.17 3.63 6.31
N ASP A 149 1.10 3.80 6.65
CA ASP A 149 1.82 2.98 7.64
C ASP A 149 2.52 3.89 8.66
N LEU A 150 2.63 3.45 9.89
CA LEU A 150 3.40 4.11 10.94
C LEU A 150 4.41 3.12 11.52
N GLU A 151 5.68 3.47 11.45
CA GLU A 151 6.77 2.74 12.07
C GLU A 151 7.75 3.73 12.73
N GLY A 152 8.03 3.51 14.02
CA GLY A 152 8.83 4.45 14.79
C GLY A 152 8.16 5.81 14.87
N GLU A 153 8.86 6.83 14.43
CA GLU A 153 8.40 8.21 14.33
C GLU A 153 8.04 8.60 12.88
N THR A 154 7.91 7.62 11.98
CA THR A 154 7.69 7.90 10.55
C THR A 154 6.35 7.37 10.08
N ILE A 155 5.53 8.25 9.50
CA ILE A 155 4.32 7.90 8.76
C ILE A 155 4.65 7.90 7.27
N THR A 156 4.43 6.77 6.62
CA THR A 156 4.52 6.65 5.16
C THR A 156 3.11 6.66 4.58
N LYS A 157 2.86 7.54 3.62
CA LYS A 157 1.57 7.68 2.92
C LYS A 157 1.77 7.22 1.48
N GLY A 158 1.07 6.16 1.11
CA GLY A 158 1.04 5.67 -0.27
C GLY A 158 0.13 6.53 -1.15
N GLU A 159 -0.04 6.09 -2.36
CA GLU A 159 -0.76 6.78 -3.42
C GLU A 159 -2.25 6.43 -3.45
N SER A 160 -3.05 7.35 -3.97
CA SER A 160 -4.39 7.05 -4.46
C SER A 160 -4.32 6.92 -5.97
N ILE A 161 -4.76 5.79 -6.50
CA ILE A 161 -4.75 5.52 -7.94
C ILE A 161 -6.14 5.07 -8.36
N HIS A 162 -6.63 5.60 -9.47
CA HIS A 162 -7.86 5.16 -10.09
C HIS A 162 -7.71 5.14 -11.60
N SER A 163 -8.46 4.26 -12.25
CA SER A 163 -8.43 4.12 -13.69
C SER A 163 -9.82 3.79 -14.24
N ILE A 164 -10.03 4.18 -15.48
CA ILE A 164 -11.21 3.81 -16.27
C ILE A 164 -10.71 3.28 -17.61
N ALA A 165 -11.20 2.13 -18.02
CA ALA A 165 -10.83 1.53 -19.28
C ALA A 165 -12.06 1.05 -20.05
N LEU A 166 -11.98 1.17 -21.37
CA LEU A 166 -12.95 0.63 -22.32
C LEU A 166 -12.21 -0.23 -23.35
N GLY A 167 -12.58 -1.50 -23.42
CA GLY A 167 -12.02 -2.47 -24.35
C GLY A 167 -13.05 -2.94 -25.37
N TYR A 168 -12.58 -3.30 -26.55
CA TYR A 168 -13.35 -3.95 -27.59
C TYR A 168 -12.61 -5.16 -28.11
N ASN A 169 -13.23 -6.35 -27.99
CA ASN A 169 -12.65 -7.63 -28.38
C ASN A 169 -13.50 -8.27 -29.48
N LYS A 170 -12.95 -8.47 -30.67
CA LYS A 170 -13.66 -9.15 -31.76
C LYS A 170 -12.70 -10.03 -32.57
N GLY A 171 -12.96 -11.32 -32.57
CA GLY A 171 -12.15 -12.29 -33.30
C GLY A 171 -10.69 -12.28 -32.81
N LYS A 172 -9.76 -11.92 -33.69
CA LYS A 172 -8.33 -11.86 -33.38
C LYS A 172 -7.86 -10.51 -32.84
N TRP A 173 -8.71 -9.50 -32.83
CA TRP A 173 -8.39 -8.14 -32.42
C TRP A 173 -8.89 -7.85 -31.01
N ALA A 174 -8.04 -7.21 -30.22
CA ALA A 174 -8.43 -6.56 -28.98
C ALA A 174 -7.86 -5.14 -28.95
N VAL A 175 -8.72 -4.17 -28.67
CA VAL A 175 -8.35 -2.76 -28.53
C VAL A 175 -8.85 -2.29 -27.17
N GLN A 176 -7.99 -1.65 -26.40
CA GLN A 176 -8.32 -1.11 -25.08
C GLN A 176 -7.77 0.30 -24.95
N MET A 177 -8.61 1.21 -24.53
CA MET A 177 -8.22 2.55 -24.10
C MET A 177 -8.39 2.64 -22.58
N MET A 178 -7.37 3.12 -21.87
CA MET A 178 -7.38 3.33 -20.44
C MET A 178 -6.96 4.75 -20.11
N VAL A 179 -7.67 5.36 -19.17
CA VAL A 179 -7.31 6.65 -18.57
C VAL A 179 -6.98 6.40 -17.12
N MET A 180 -5.77 6.72 -16.72
CA MET A 180 -5.30 6.66 -15.33
C MET A 180 -5.50 8.02 -14.66
N ASN A 181 -5.95 8.00 -13.43
CA ASN A 181 -6.18 9.17 -12.57
C ASN A 181 -6.98 10.31 -13.23
N PRO A 182 -8.13 10.03 -13.91
CA PRO A 182 -8.90 11.07 -14.63
C PRO A 182 -9.38 12.21 -13.71
N PHE A 183 -9.49 11.97 -12.39
CA PHE A 183 -10.06 12.90 -11.41
C PHE A 183 -9.04 13.50 -10.45
N THR A 184 -7.74 13.24 -10.64
CA THR A 184 -6.66 13.72 -9.76
C THR A 184 -5.75 14.64 -10.55
N ASP A 185 -5.42 15.81 -9.96
CA ASP A 185 -4.55 16.80 -10.61
C ASP A 185 -3.07 16.60 -10.26
N ASP A 186 -2.80 16.00 -9.11
CA ASP A 186 -1.45 15.69 -8.69
C ASP A 186 -1.38 14.32 -7.99
N TYR A 187 -0.35 13.59 -8.36
CA TYR A 187 0.01 12.31 -7.80
C TYR A 187 1.12 12.55 -6.79
N HIS A 188 0.91 12.08 -5.58
CA HIS A 188 1.93 12.27 -4.55
C HIS A 188 2.04 11.09 -3.58
N GLN A 189 3.27 10.83 -3.20
CA GLN A 189 3.64 9.99 -2.06
C GLN A 189 4.13 10.88 -0.93
N GLY A 190 3.90 10.48 0.30
CA GLY A 190 4.30 11.25 1.45
C GLY A 190 5.08 10.44 2.47
N ARG A 191 6.10 11.07 3.03
CA ARG A 191 6.78 10.59 4.23
C ARG A 191 6.82 11.71 5.25
N GLU A 192 6.36 11.44 6.46
CA GLU A 192 6.26 12.43 7.53
C GLU A 192 6.93 11.86 8.78
N ASN A 193 7.97 12.55 9.26
CA ASN A 193 8.56 12.27 10.55
C ASN A 193 7.84 13.12 11.60
N VAL A 194 7.19 12.46 12.56
CA VAL A 194 6.42 13.08 13.63
C VAL A 194 7.21 13.21 14.94
N SER A 195 8.54 13.10 14.87
CA SER A 195 9.42 13.33 16.01
C SER A 195 9.20 14.72 16.59
N LYS A 196 9.25 14.83 17.92
CA LYS A 196 9.20 16.13 18.60
C LYS A 196 10.47 16.97 18.42
N LEU A 197 11.60 16.33 18.15
CA LEU A 197 12.89 17.00 18.07
C LEU A 197 13.17 17.58 16.68
N ALA A 198 12.88 16.81 15.62
CA ALA A 198 13.16 17.22 14.24
C ALA A 198 12.03 16.75 13.30
N PRO A 199 10.81 17.30 13.44
CA PRO A 199 9.71 16.94 12.56
C PRO A 199 10.00 17.41 11.14
N ASN A 200 9.70 16.55 10.17
CA ASN A 200 9.78 16.94 8.76
C ASN A 200 8.71 16.23 7.94
N LYS A 201 8.36 16.83 6.82
CA LYS A 201 7.41 16.25 5.87
C LYS A 201 8.01 16.33 4.47
N GLN A 202 8.06 15.20 3.82
CA GLN A 202 8.52 15.04 2.45
C GLN A 202 7.35 14.61 1.59
N LEU A 203 7.07 15.36 0.52
CA LEU A 203 6.06 15.00 -0.48
C LEU A 203 6.78 14.91 -1.82
N ALA A 204 6.64 13.77 -2.48
CA ALA A 204 7.09 13.58 -3.85
C ALA A 204 5.90 13.77 -4.78
N PHE A 205 5.98 14.77 -5.66
CA PHE A 205 4.94 15.07 -6.64
C PHE A 205 5.39 14.62 -8.02
N SER A 206 4.46 14.09 -8.80
CA SER A 206 4.69 13.81 -10.21
C SER A 206 3.50 14.32 -11.03
N LYS A 207 3.64 15.49 -11.64
CA LYS A 207 2.60 16.07 -12.51
C LYS A 207 2.53 15.36 -13.86
N ASP A 208 3.66 14.99 -14.42
CA ASP A 208 3.77 14.41 -15.76
C ASP A 208 3.15 13.02 -15.88
N PHE A 209 3.08 12.28 -14.77
CA PHE A 209 2.50 10.93 -14.70
C PHE A 209 1.15 10.89 -13.98
N THR A 210 0.58 12.03 -13.63
CA THR A 210 -0.68 12.07 -12.87
C THR A 210 -1.84 11.58 -13.73
N ARG A 211 -2.00 12.10 -14.94
CA ARG A 211 -3.02 11.69 -15.89
C ARG A 211 -2.36 11.06 -17.11
N MET A 212 -2.64 9.80 -17.35
CA MET A 212 -2.14 9.09 -18.52
C MET A 212 -3.30 8.50 -19.31
N VAL A 213 -3.23 8.65 -20.62
CA VAL A 213 -4.09 7.94 -21.57
C VAL A 213 -3.26 6.88 -22.26
N MET A 214 -3.68 5.63 -22.18
CA MET A 214 -3.02 4.49 -22.79
C MET A 214 -3.94 3.84 -23.81
N LEU A 215 -3.41 3.54 -24.98
CA LEU A 215 -4.07 2.74 -26.01
C LEU A 215 -3.28 1.46 -26.20
N ASN A 216 -3.94 0.34 -26.00
CA ASN A 216 -3.38 -0.99 -26.25
C ASN A 216 -4.14 -1.62 -27.42
N VAL A 217 -3.40 -2.06 -28.44
CA VAL A 217 -3.93 -2.81 -29.58
C VAL A 217 -3.20 -4.12 -29.68
N SER A 218 -3.93 -5.23 -29.58
CA SER A 218 -3.38 -6.55 -29.71
C SER A 218 -4.05 -7.35 -30.83
N PHE A 219 -3.24 -8.17 -31.50
CA PHE A 219 -3.69 -9.06 -32.56
C PHE A 219 -3.16 -10.46 -32.30
N ASN A 220 -4.04 -11.43 -32.15
CA ASN A 220 -3.68 -12.81 -31.89
C ASN A 220 -3.50 -13.60 -33.19
N LEU A 221 -2.26 -13.98 -33.47
CA LEU A 221 -1.93 -14.88 -34.56
C LEU A 221 -1.84 -16.31 -34.03
N SER A 222 -2.78 -17.17 -34.43
CA SER A 222 -2.70 -18.60 -34.16
C SER A 222 -2.41 -19.35 -35.46
N PHE A 223 -1.32 -20.07 -35.51
CA PHE A 223 -0.96 -20.95 -36.62
C PHE A 223 -1.06 -22.41 -36.16
N GLY A 224 -1.72 -23.24 -36.97
CA GLY A 224 -1.84 -24.67 -36.71
C GLY A 224 -3.26 -25.16 -36.38
N LYS A 225 -3.51 -26.46 -36.60
CA LYS A 225 -4.76 -27.12 -36.20
C LYS A 225 -4.76 -27.32 -34.68
N GLN A 226 -5.75 -26.74 -33.97
CA GLN A 226 -6.02 -27.14 -32.59
C GLN A 226 -6.48 -28.61 -32.58
N LYS A 227 -5.64 -29.51 -32.04
CA LYS A 227 -6.14 -30.84 -31.64
C LYS A 227 -7.03 -30.64 -30.43
N GLN A 228 -8.32 -30.86 -30.59
CA GLN A 228 -9.21 -31.10 -29.44
C GLN A 228 -8.72 -32.40 -28.79
N MET A 229 -8.19 -32.34 -27.58
CA MET A 229 -8.06 -33.51 -26.74
C MET A 229 -9.48 -33.90 -26.28
N ALA A 230 -9.89 -35.09 -26.66
CA ALA A 230 -11.11 -35.73 -26.22
C ALA A 230 -10.96 -36.14 -24.74
#